data_7c87a839eb51f79c6ad0e19d1be868f2
#
_entry.id   7c87a839eb51f79c6ad0e19d1be868f2
#
_cell.length_a   1.000
_cell.length_b   1.000
_cell.length_c   1.000
_cell.angle_alpha   90.00
_cell.angle_beta   90.00
_cell.angle_gamma   90.00
#
_symmetry.space_group_name_H-M   'P 1'
#
loop_
_entity.id
_entity.type
_entity.pdbx_description
1 polymer ?
#
loop_
_entity_poly.entity_id
_entity_poly.type
_entity_poly.pdbx_seq_one_letter_code
_entity_poly.pdbx_strand_id
1 'polypeptide(L)'
;GAYKLRGAYYKISTLSEEDRAKGLITASAGNHAQGVAYAAKAFGCKATIVMPTVTPLIKVNRTKSYGAEVVLHGDVYDDACAKAYELAEEYGYTFVHPFDDLDVATGQGTIAMEIVQELPTVDYILAPIGGGGLITGVSTLAKMLNPKIKVIGVEPAEAASMTAAIEAGHTVTLPSANTIADGTAVKKVGEQNLPYVMENVDQIVTVEDDELVGAFLDMVENHKMVVENTGL
;
A
#
# COMPACT_ATOMS: atom_id res chain seq x y z
N GLY A 1 -12.42 6.35 2.60
CA GLY A 1 -11.70 5.18 2.13
C GLY A 1 -10.21 5.44 2.09
N ALA A 2 -9.44 4.41 1.88
CA ALA A 2 -7.99 4.51 1.79
C ALA A 2 -7.52 4.53 0.33
N TYR A 3 -6.32 5.04 0.08
CA TYR A 3 -5.75 5.20 -1.26
C TYR A 3 -5.52 3.87 -2.01
N LYS A 4 -5.38 2.75 -1.30
CA LYS A 4 -5.10 1.42 -1.87
C LYS A 4 -6.09 1.00 -2.97
N LEU A 5 -7.31 1.51 -2.94
CA LEU A 5 -8.30 1.30 -3.99
C LEU A 5 -7.80 1.75 -5.37
N ARG A 6 -7.08 2.87 -5.45
CA ARG A 6 -6.59 3.43 -6.73
C ARG A 6 -5.70 2.45 -7.47
N GLY A 7 -4.67 1.92 -6.81
CA GLY A 7 -3.76 0.95 -7.40
C GLY A 7 -4.43 -0.39 -7.71
N ALA A 8 -5.26 -0.90 -6.80
CA ALA A 8 -6.00 -2.14 -7.05
C ALA A 8 -6.96 -1.98 -8.25
N TYR A 9 -7.66 -0.86 -8.34
CA TYR A 9 -8.58 -0.59 -9.44
C TYR A 9 -7.84 -0.47 -10.78
N TYR A 10 -6.74 0.29 -10.81
CA TYR A 10 -5.92 0.42 -12.02
C TYR A 10 -5.38 -0.93 -12.47
N LYS A 11 -4.74 -1.69 -11.57
CA LYS A 11 -4.22 -3.04 -11.87
C LYS A 11 -5.29 -3.93 -12.48
N ILE A 12 -6.45 -4.02 -11.88
CA ILE A 12 -7.54 -4.87 -12.36
C ILE A 12 -8.08 -4.37 -13.72
N SER A 13 -8.08 -3.05 -13.95
CA SER A 13 -8.50 -2.47 -15.22
C SER A 13 -7.57 -2.82 -16.39
N THR A 14 -6.26 -3.02 -16.12
CA THR A 14 -5.27 -3.35 -17.15
C THR A 14 -5.22 -4.85 -17.48
N LEU A 15 -5.82 -5.70 -16.65
CA LEU A 15 -5.87 -7.14 -16.90
C LEU A 15 -6.73 -7.47 -18.13
N SER A 16 -6.36 -8.52 -18.83
CA SER A 16 -7.18 -9.09 -19.89
C SER A 16 -8.51 -9.63 -19.34
N GLU A 17 -9.52 -9.77 -20.20
CA GLU A 17 -10.78 -10.42 -19.80
C GLU A 17 -10.55 -11.86 -19.32
N GLU A 18 -9.63 -12.58 -19.94
CA GLU A 18 -9.25 -13.94 -19.56
C GLU A 18 -8.69 -13.99 -18.14
N ASP A 19 -7.73 -13.09 -17.80
CA ASP A 19 -7.12 -13.05 -16.47
C ASP A 19 -8.12 -12.62 -15.41
N ARG A 20 -9.01 -11.67 -15.72
CA ARG A 20 -10.12 -11.32 -14.84
C ARG A 20 -11.08 -12.46 -14.60
N ALA A 21 -11.37 -13.25 -15.64
CA ALA A 21 -12.29 -14.40 -15.56
C ALA A 21 -11.74 -15.55 -14.70
N LYS A 22 -10.41 -15.73 -14.65
CA LYS A 22 -9.75 -16.71 -13.76
C LYS A 22 -10.02 -16.39 -12.29
N GLY A 23 -10.20 -15.12 -11.95
CA GLY A 23 -10.36 -14.63 -10.60
C GLY A 23 -9.09 -13.97 -10.05
N LEU A 24 -9.26 -13.21 -9.01
CA LEU A 24 -8.20 -12.39 -8.39
C LEU A 24 -7.93 -12.90 -6.99
N ILE A 25 -6.68 -12.77 -6.54
CA ILE A 25 -6.31 -13.12 -5.17
C ILE A 25 -5.32 -12.10 -4.60
N THR A 26 -5.39 -11.89 -3.30
CA THR A 26 -4.37 -11.14 -2.55
C THR A 26 -4.31 -11.59 -1.10
N ALA A 27 -3.21 -11.27 -0.41
CA ALA A 27 -3.09 -11.38 1.03
C ALA A 27 -3.11 -9.99 1.65
N SER A 28 -4.11 -9.70 2.48
CA SER A 28 -4.17 -8.45 3.24
C SER A 28 -5.35 -8.48 4.21
N ALA A 29 -5.15 -7.99 5.42
CA ALA A 29 -6.22 -7.78 6.40
C ALA A 29 -6.69 -6.31 6.48
N GLY A 30 -6.16 -5.41 5.64
CA GLY A 30 -6.36 -3.98 5.74
C GLY A 30 -6.97 -3.31 4.51
N ASN A 31 -6.44 -2.13 4.21
CA ASN A 31 -6.92 -1.26 3.14
C ASN A 31 -6.81 -1.88 1.75
N HIS A 32 -5.77 -2.68 1.50
CA HIS A 32 -5.59 -3.34 0.21
C HIS A 32 -6.66 -4.43 -0.03
N ALA A 33 -6.98 -5.23 0.97
CA ALA A 33 -8.05 -6.22 0.92
C ALA A 33 -9.38 -5.60 0.45
N GLN A 34 -9.76 -4.49 1.08
CA GLN A 34 -10.98 -3.76 0.72
C GLN A 34 -10.89 -3.13 -0.67
N GLY A 35 -9.71 -2.59 -1.03
CA GLY A 35 -9.47 -2.03 -2.36
C GLY A 35 -9.64 -3.07 -3.47
N VAL A 36 -9.03 -4.25 -3.32
CA VAL A 36 -9.16 -5.35 -4.28
C VAL A 36 -10.61 -5.85 -4.35
N ALA A 37 -11.25 -6.09 -3.20
CA ALA A 37 -12.63 -6.57 -3.15
C ALA A 37 -13.61 -5.60 -3.84
N TYR A 38 -13.46 -4.29 -3.58
CA TYR A 38 -14.28 -3.27 -4.20
C TYR A 38 -14.05 -3.17 -5.71
N ALA A 39 -12.78 -3.14 -6.14
CA ALA A 39 -12.44 -3.07 -7.55
C ALA A 39 -12.90 -4.33 -8.31
N ALA A 40 -12.70 -5.51 -7.76
CA ALA A 40 -13.18 -6.75 -8.34
C ALA A 40 -14.70 -6.73 -8.55
N LYS A 41 -15.46 -6.26 -7.58
CA LYS A 41 -16.91 -6.07 -7.71
C LYS A 41 -17.28 -5.13 -8.85
N ALA A 42 -16.54 -4.02 -9.01
CA ALA A 42 -16.79 -3.05 -10.08
C ALA A 42 -16.54 -3.63 -11.47
N PHE A 43 -15.57 -4.52 -11.61
CA PHE A 43 -15.26 -5.23 -12.86
C PHE A 43 -15.98 -6.57 -13.03
N GLY A 44 -16.86 -6.96 -12.10
CA GLY A 44 -17.57 -8.23 -12.15
C GLY A 44 -16.68 -9.47 -11.98
N CYS A 45 -15.50 -9.31 -11.35
CA CYS A 45 -14.54 -10.37 -11.11
C CYS A 45 -14.78 -11.05 -9.76
N LYS A 46 -14.42 -12.32 -9.65
CA LYS A 46 -14.28 -12.99 -8.36
C LYS A 46 -12.99 -12.54 -7.69
N ALA A 47 -13.02 -12.33 -6.38
CA ALA A 47 -11.83 -12.04 -5.59
C ALA A 47 -11.78 -12.91 -4.35
N THR A 48 -10.62 -13.50 -4.10
CA THR A 48 -10.28 -14.26 -2.89
C THR A 48 -9.28 -13.46 -2.08
N ILE A 49 -9.57 -13.20 -0.81
CA ILE A 49 -8.69 -12.44 0.08
C ILE A 49 -8.25 -13.35 1.22
N VAL A 50 -6.95 -13.60 1.30
CA VAL A 50 -6.38 -14.39 2.39
C VAL A 50 -5.96 -13.47 3.53
N MET A 51 -6.39 -13.79 4.74
CA MET A 51 -6.14 -13.01 5.96
C MET A 51 -5.65 -13.93 7.07
N PRO A 52 -4.80 -13.44 8.01
CA PRO A 52 -4.50 -14.15 9.23
C PRO A 52 -5.75 -14.50 10.04
N THR A 53 -5.73 -15.61 10.76
CA THR A 53 -6.85 -16.07 11.60
C THR A 53 -7.21 -15.10 12.71
N VAL A 54 -6.22 -14.32 13.18
CA VAL A 54 -6.37 -13.29 14.22
C VAL A 54 -7.00 -11.98 13.72
N THR A 55 -7.32 -11.90 12.42
CA THR A 55 -7.88 -10.68 11.83
C THR A 55 -9.24 -10.32 12.48
N PRO A 56 -9.44 -9.09 12.96
CA PRO A 56 -10.69 -8.67 13.55
C PRO A 56 -11.89 -8.89 12.64
N LEU A 57 -12.99 -9.45 13.19
CA LEU A 57 -14.21 -9.76 12.44
C LEU A 57 -14.78 -8.59 11.66
N ILE A 58 -14.63 -7.37 12.16
CA ILE A 58 -15.08 -6.16 11.45
C ILE A 58 -14.39 -6.00 10.10
N LYS A 59 -13.08 -6.28 10.02
CA LYS A 59 -12.29 -6.22 8.76
C LYS A 59 -12.71 -7.36 7.81
N VAL A 60 -12.89 -8.57 8.34
CA VAL A 60 -13.38 -9.72 7.57
C VAL A 60 -14.76 -9.44 6.97
N ASN A 61 -15.71 -9.04 7.81
CA ASN A 61 -17.09 -8.78 7.37
C ASN A 61 -17.18 -7.63 6.37
N ARG A 62 -16.36 -6.58 6.55
CA ARG A 62 -16.32 -5.46 5.62
C ARG A 62 -15.79 -5.89 4.24
N THR A 63 -14.78 -6.74 4.19
CA THR A 63 -14.26 -7.29 2.93
C THR A 63 -15.31 -8.19 2.25
N LYS A 64 -15.97 -9.07 3.01
CA LYS A 64 -17.08 -9.89 2.51
C LYS A 64 -18.26 -9.06 1.98
N SER A 65 -18.53 -7.91 2.57
CA SER A 65 -19.64 -7.03 2.12
C SER A 65 -19.44 -6.47 0.71
N TYR A 66 -18.20 -6.44 0.21
CA TYR A 66 -17.88 -6.13 -1.19
C TYR A 66 -18.05 -7.33 -2.13
N GLY A 67 -18.39 -8.51 -1.62
CA GLY A 67 -18.61 -9.71 -2.41
C GLY A 67 -17.37 -10.61 -2.59
N ALA A 68 -16.27 -10.30 -1.91
CA ALA A 68 -15.07 -11.13 -1.93
C ALA A 68 -15.22 -12.36 -1.02
N GLU A 69 -14.62 -13.48 -1.44
CA GLU A 69 -14.38 -14.63 -0.60
C GLU A 69 -13.22 -14.33 0.36
N VAL A 70 -13.36 -14.69 1.63
CA VAL A 70 -12.29 -14.52 2.62
C VAL A 70 -11.86 -15.88 3.14
N VAL A 71 -10.57 -16.17 2.98
CA VAL A 71 -9.89 -17.34 3.50
C VAL A 71 -9.06 -16.92 4.71
N LEU A 72 -9.30 -17.53 5.87
CA LEU A 72 -8.50 -17.28 7.08
C LEU A 72 -7.43 -18.37 7.16
N HIS A 73 -6.15 -17.95 7.22
CA HIS A 73 -5.03 -18.89 7.27
C HIS A 73 -3.80 -18.30 7.98
N GLY A 74 -3.19 -19.12 8.84
CA GLY A 74 -2.01 -18.75 9.62
C GLY A 74 -2.28 -17.67 10.66
N ASP A 75 -1.26 -17.32 11.41
CA ASP A 75 -1.37 -16.36 12.52
C ASP A 75 -0.76 -15.00 12.16
N VAL A 76 0.13 -14.97 11.15
CA VAL A 76 0.81 -13.75 10.68
C VAL A 76 0.57 -13.51 9.19
N TYR A 77 0.92 -12.30 8.76
CA TYR A 77 0.79 -11.91 7.35
C TYR A 77 1.52 -12.84 6.39
N ASP A 78 2.73 -13.29 6.76
CA ASP A 78 3.58 -14.13 5.90
C ASP A 78 2.91 -15.49 5.61
N ASP A 79 2.24 -16.09 6.59
CA ASP A 79 1.47 -17.32 6.40
C ASP A 79 0.30 -17.12 5.43
N ALA A 80 -0.45 -16.03 5.61
CA ALA A 80 -1.56 -15.69 4.73
C ALA A 80 -1.07 -15.41 3.30
N CYS A 81 0.09 -14.77 3.16
CA CYS A 81 0.72 -14.47 1.87
C CYS A 81 1.17 -15.75 1.15
N ALA A 82 1.84 -16.65 1.86
CA ALA A 82 2.24 -17.94 1.31
C ALA A 82 1.04 -18.75 0.83
N LYS A 83 -0.05 -18.78 1.61
CA LYS A 83 -1.29 -19.45 1.23
C LYS A 83 -1.96 -18.79 0.01
N ALA A 84 -1.89 -17.47 -0.10
CA ALA A 84 -2.43 -16.77 -1.26
C ALA A 84 -1.66 -17.13 -2.56
N TYR A 85 -0.34 -17.26 -2.49
CA TYR A 85 0.46 -17.73 -3.63
C TYR A 85 0.15 -19.19 -3.99
N GLU A 86 0.03 -20.08 -2.99
CA GLU A 86 -0.38 -21.46 -3.21
C GLU A 86 -1.72 -21.55 -3.97
N LEU A 87 -2.73 -20.82 -3.51
CA LEU A 87 -4.04 -20.78 -4.15
C LEU A 87 -4.00 -20.12 -5.54
N ALA A 88 -3.16 -19.10 -5.73
CA ALA A 88 -2.95 -18.48 -7.03
C ALA A 88 -2.43 -19.50 -8.06
N GLU A 89 -1.46 -20.33 -7.67
CA GLU A 89 -0.90 -21.38 -8.52
C GLU A 89 -1.92 -22.51 -8.77
N GLU A 90 -2.60 -22.97 -7.72
CA GLU A 90 -3.57 -24.08 -7.80
C GLU A 90 -4.76 -23.76 -8.71
N TYR A 91 -5.33 -22.54 -8.60
CA TYR A 91 -6.54 -22.14 -9.31
C TYR A 91 -6.29 -21.21 -10.50
N GLY A 92 -5.04 -20.80 -10.74
CA GLY A 92 -4.68 -19.87 -11.80
C GLY A 92 -5.14 -18.43 -11.56
N TYR A 93 -5.35 -18.05 -10.29
CA TYR A 93 -5.78 -16.69 -9.95
C TYR A 93 -4.70 -15.65 -10.24
N THR A 94 -5.11 -14.45 -10.67
CA THR A 94 -4.18 -13.32 -10.79
C THR A 94 -3.93 -12.71 -9.41
N PHE A 95 -2.67 -12.72 -8.97
CA PHE A 95 -2.28 -12.12 -7.71
C PHE A 95 -2.19 -10.60 -7.85
N VAL A 96 -2.92 -9.86 -7.01
CA VAL A 96 -2.88 -8.40 -6.95
C VAL A 96 -2.03 -7.99 -5.75
N HIS A 97 -0.76 -7.64 -6.02
CA HIS A 97 0.20 -7.34 -4.96
C HIS A 97 -0.11 -6.01 -4.25
N PRO A 98 0.04 -5.91 -2.92
CA PRO A 98 -0.31 -4.70 -2.17
C PRO A 98 0.58 -3.48 -2.44
N PHE A 99 1.77 -3.66 -3.01
CA PHE A 99 2.73 -2.59 -3.29
C PHE A 99 3.79 -2.92 -4.35
N ASP A 100 4.29 -4.17 -4.46
CA ASP A 100 5.36 -4.53 -5.38
C ASP A 100 4.82 -4.93 -6.76
N ASP A 101 4.17 -3.99 -7.41
CA ASP A 101 3.57 -4.11 -8.73
C ASP A 101 3.47 -2.71 -9.34
N LEU A 102 4.09 -2.51 -10.51
CA LEU A 102 4.17 -1.18 -11.15
C LEU A 102 2.81 -0.67 -11.62
N ASP A 103 1.87 -1.55 -11.98
CA ASP A 103 0.50 -1.10 -12.30
C ASP A 103 -0.22 -0.61 -11.04
N VAL A 104 -0.02 -1.31 -9.90
CA VAL A 104 -0.54 -0.83 -8.61
C VAL A 104 0.08 0.50 -8.25
N ALA A 105 1.40 0.65 -8.37
CA ALA A 105 2.09 1.92 -8.13
C ALA A 105 1.60 3.04 -9.06
N THR A 106 1.37 2.74 -10.34
CA THR A 106 0.82 3.69 -11.33
C THR A 106 -0.55 4.21 -10.88
N GLY A 107 -1.44 3.34 -10.42
CA GLY A 107 -2.73 3.75 -9.87
C GLY A 107 -2.58 4.68 -8.65
N GLN A 108 -1.59 4.45 -7.78
CA GLN A 108 -1.30 5.34 -6.64
C GLN A 108 -0.78 6.71 -7.12
N GLY A 109 -0.09 6.77 -8.25
CA GLY A 109 0.39 8.02 -8.85
C GLY A 109 -0.71 9.03 -9.15
N THR A 110 -1.96 8.60 -9.34
CA THR A 110 -3.11 9.50 -9.53
C THR A 110 -3.28 10.51 -8.39
N ILE A 111 -2.73 10.22 -7.20
CA ILE A 111 -2.70 11.16 -6.07
C ILE A 111 -1.86 12.40 -6.43
N ALA A 112 -0.68 12.22 -7.01
CA ALA A 112 0.15 13.35 -7.42
C ALA A 112 -0.53 14.19 -8.51
N MET A 113 -1.26 13.55 -9.43
CA MET A 113 -2.05 14.25 -10.44
C MET A 113 -3.09 15.17 -9.79
N GLU A 114 -3.87 14.64 -8.85
CA GLU A 114 -4.90 15.41 -8.15
C GLU A 114 -4.29 16.53 -7.29
N ILE A 115 -3.16 16.27 -6.61
CA ILE A 115 -2.45 17.31 -5.84
C ILE A 115 -2.02 18.47 -6.73
N VAL A 116 -1.38 18.18 -7.87
CA VAL A 116 -0.91 19.23 -8.79
C VAL A 116 -2.07 19.98 -9.46
N GLN A 117 -3.20 19.31 -9.70
CA GLN A 117 -4.40 19.98 -10.21
C GLN A 117 -5.02 20.94 -9.19
N GLU A 118 -5.10 20.55 -7.92
CA GLU A 118 -5.66 21.38 -6.85
C GLU A 118 -4.68 22.46 -6.39
N LEU A 119 -3.39 22.15 -6.34
CA LEU A 119 -2.32 23.04 -5.90
C LEU A 119 -1.19 23.07 -6.93
N PRO A 120 -1.33 23.80 -8.05
CA PRO A 120 -0.31 23.88 -9.11
C PRO A 120 1.05 24.44 -8.64
N THR A 121 1.07 25.12 -7.49
CA THR A 121 2.26 25.75 -6.88
C THR A 121 2.86 24.88 -5.77
N VAL A 122 2.51 23.60 -5.68
CA VAL A 122 3.05 22.71 -4.65
C VAL A 122 4.58 22.59 -4.78
N ASP A 123 5.29 22.83 -3.68
CA ASP A 123 6.75 22.70 -3.60
C ASP A 123 7.16 21.35 -3.02
N TYR A 124 6.40 20.84 -2.04
CA TYR A 124 6.72 19.62 -1.29
C TYR A 124 5.53 18.67 -1.24
N ILE A 125 5.79 17.39 -1.47
CA ILE A 125 4.83 16.31 -1.23
C ILE A 125 5.47 15.33 -0.24
N LEU A 126 4.83 15.15 0.92
CA LEU A 126 5.23 14.16 1.91
C LEU A 126 4.35 12.93 1.75
N ALA A 127 4.95 11.75 1.78
CA ALA A 127 4.20 10.50 1.67
C ALA A 127 4.78 9.40 2.56
N PRO A 128 3.93 8.62 3.27
CA PRO A 128 4.40 7.51 4.08
C PRO A 128 4.94 6.37 3.21
N ILE A 129 5.98 5.70 3.70
CA ILE A 129 6.60 4.56 3.03
C ILE A 129 6.42 3.32 3.89
N GLY A 130 5.77 2.30 3.32
CA GLY A 130 5.87 0.91 3.75
C GLY A 130 6.60 0.11 2.68
N GLY A 131 5.89 -0.68 1.88
CA GLY A 131 6.49 -1.42 0.76
C GLY A 131 6.94 -0.58 -0.45
N GLY A 132 6.68 0.72 -0.46
CA GLY A 132 7.15 1.66 -1.47
C GLY A 132 6.17 1.96 -2.62
N GLY A 133 5.06 1.21 -2.78
CA GLY A 133 4.18 1.37 -3.93
C GLY A 133 3.51 2.75 -4.04
N LEU A 134 3.11 3.35 -2.91
CA LEU A 134 2.55 4.71 -2.89
C LEU A 134 3.56 5.73 -3.36
N ILE A 135 4.71 5.78 -2.69
CA ILE A 135 5.72 6.80 -2.98
C ILE A 135 6.34 6.63 -4.36
N THR A 136 6.46 5.41 -4.87
CA THR A 136 6.87 5.13 -6.25
C THR A 136 5.95 5.82 -7.24
N GLY A 137 4.64 5.60 -7.13
CA GLY A 137 3.66 6.22 -8.03
C GLY A 137 3.62 7.74 -7.88
N VAL A 138 3.58 8.24 -6.65
CA VAL A 138 3.50 9.68 -6.36
C VAL A 138 4.76 10.41 -6.82
N SER A 139 5.95 9.91 -6.45
CA SER A 139 7.21 10.59 -6.80
C SER A 139 7.47 10.60 -8.29
N THR A 140 7.27 9.45 -8.95
CA THR A 140 7.46 9.35 -10.40
C THR A 140 6.58 10.34 -11.14
N LEU A 141 5.27 10.38 -10.86
CA LEU A 141 4.39 11.30 -11.55
C LEU A 141 4.65 12.76 -11.16
N ALA A 142 4.91 13.06 -9.90
CA ALA A 142 5.26 14.42 -9.47
C ALA A 142 6.48 14.96 -10.22
N LYS A 143 7.56 14.15 -10.34
CA LYS A 143 8.78 14.53 -11.09
C LYS A 143 8.53 14.68 -12.59
N MET A 144 7.67 13.85 -13.17
CA MET A 144 7.28 13.99 -14.60
C MET A 144 6.48 15.26 -14.87
N LEU A 145 5.58 15.65 -13.94
CA LEU A 145 4.77 16.86 -14.07
C LEU A 145 5.57 18.14 -13.80
N ASN A 146 6.38 18.13 -12.75
CA ASN A 146 7.24 19.23 -12.37
C ASN A 146 8.47 18.72 -11.59
N PRO A 147 9.67 18.66 -12.20
CA PRO A 147 10.86 18.14 -11.53
C PRO A 147 11.35 18.99 -10.34
N LYS A 148 10.79 20.19 -10.14
CA LYS A 148 11.12 21.04 -9.00
C LYS A 148 10.38 20.61 -7.72
N ILE A 149 9.28 19.88 -7.83
CA ILE A 149 8.57 19.36 -6.66
C ILE A 149 9.50 18.44 -5.88
N LYS A 150 9.62 18.69 -4.59
CA LYS A 150 10.36 17.85 -3.66
C LYS A 150 9.46 16.78 -3.07
N VAL A 151 9.84 15.52 -3.23
CA VAL A 151 9.10 14.40 -2.64
C VAL A 151 9.89 13.88 -1.45
N ILE A 152 9.24 13.87 -0.29
CA ILE A 152 9.82 13.43 0.98
C ILE A 152 9.07 12.17 1.43
N GLY A 153 9.82 11.10 1.60
CA GLY A 153 9.31 9.86 2.20
C GLY A 153 9.34 9.92 3.72
N VAL A 154 8.34 9.34 4.36
CA VAL A 154 8.27 9.24 5.83
C VAL A 154 8.14 7.79 6.23
N GLU A 155 9.04 7.29 7.06
CA GLU A 155 9.01 5.94 7.62
C GLU A 155 8.91 5.97 9.15
N PRO A 156 8.22 5.00 9.79
CA PRO A 156 8.38 4.78 11.21
C PRO A 156 9.81 4.32 11.50
N ALA A 157 10.44 4.85 12.55
CA ALA A 157 11.83 4.52 12.91
C ALA A 157 12.05 3.01 13.10
N GLU A 158 11.09 2.33 13.73
CA GLU A 158 11.13 0.87 13.96
C GLU A 158 10.77 0.02 12.73
N ALA A 159 10.45 0.65 11.58
CA ALA A 159 10.10 -0.03 10.33
C ALA A 159 10.71 0.68 9.10
N ALA A 160 11.91 1.27 9.24
CA ALA A 160 12.61 2.02 8.20
C ALA A 160 13.25 1.09 7.15
N SER A 161 12.45 0.26 6.50
CA SER A 161 12.93 -0.75 5.55
C SER A 161 13.41 -0.16 4.21
N MET A 162 12.86 0.98 3.78
CA MET A 162 13.30 1.66 2.57
C MET A 162 14.64 2.35 2.80
N THR A 163 14.81 3.04 3.93
CA THR A 163 16.10 3.63 4.31
C THR A 163 17.20 2.56 4.33
N ALA A 164 16.95 1.44 5.00
CA ALA A 164 17.91 0.33 5.05
C ALA A 164 18.22 -0.25 3.65
N ALA A 165 17.21 -0.35 2.77
CA ALA A 165 17.40 -0.83 1.40
C ALA A 165 18.23 0.14 0.54
N ILE A 166 18.02 1.44 0.68
CA ILE A 166 18.80 2.48 -0.02
C ILE A 166 20.26 2.45 0.44
N GLU A 167 20.51 2.37 1.74
CA GLU A 167 21.86 2.27 2.31
C GLU A 167 22.61 1.02 1.83
N ALA A 168 21.91 -0.10 1.71
CA ALA A 168 22.46 -1.36 1.20
C ALA A 168 22.62 -1.39 -0.33
N GLY A 169 21.91 -0.53 -1.08
CA GLY A 169 21.84 -0.56 -2.53
C GLY A 169 20.98 -1.72 -3.10
N HIS A 170 20.28 -2.45 -2.26
CA HIS A 170 19.37 -3.55 -2.62
C HIS A 170 18.33 -3.76 -1.52
N THR A 171 17.26 -4.50 -1.83
CA THR A 171 16.24 -4.79 -0.82
C THR A 171 16.79 -5.66 0.30
N VAL A 172 16.50 -5.27 1.54
CA VAL A 172 16.87 -6.00 2.76
C VAL A 172 15.63 -6.34 3.56
N THR A 173 15.71 -7.37 4.39
CA THR A 173 14.61 -7.75 5.29
C THR A 173 14.98 -7.36 6.71
N LEU A 174 14.21 -6.45 7.31
CA LEU A 174 14.38 -6.09 8.71
C LEU A 174 14.01 -7.26 9.63
N PRO A 175 14.65 -7.40 10.79
CA PRO A 175 14.31 -8.43 11.77
C PRO A 175 12.89 -8.23 12.34
N SER A 176 12.46 -6.99 12.46
CA SER A 176 11.13 -6.60 12.95
C SER A 176 10.64 -5.35 12.23
N ALA A 177 9.34 -5.08 12.31
CA ALA A 177 8.71 -3.84 11.87
C ALA A 177 7.57 -3.55 12.88
N ASN A 178 7.96 -3.20 14.11
CA ASN A 178 7.04 -3.04 15.23
C ASN A 178 6.74 -1.56 15.45
N THR A 179 5.63 -1.09 14.87
CA THR A 179 5.16 0.30 14.96
C THR A 179 3.64 0.34 15.05
N ILE A 180 3.08 1.40 15.63
CA ILE A 180 1.64 1.67 15.63
C ILE A 180 1.11 2.05 14.24
N ALA A 181 1.98 2.46 13.32
CA ALA A 181 1.64 2.75 11.93
C ALA A 181 1.53 1.44 11.11
N ASP A 182 0.51 0.63 11.37
CA ASP A 182 0.32 -0.71 10.85
C ASP A 182 0.33 -0.80 9.31
N GLY A 183 -0.11 0.24 8.62
CA GLY A 183 -0.10 0.29 7.15
C GLY A 183 1.30 0.44 6.52
N THR A 184 2.31 0.85 7.31
CA THR A 184 3.72 0.97 6.91
C THR A 184 4.64 -0.01 7.63
N ALA A 185 4.12 -0.90 8.47
CA ALA A 185 4.86 -1.94 9.17
C ALA A 185 5.33 -3.06 8.21
N VAL A 186 6.26 -2.73 7.31
CA VAL A 186 6.75 -3.62 6.24
C VAL A 186 8.22 -3.94 6.46
N LYS A 187 8.55 -5.24 6.59
CA LYS A 187 9.93 -5.68 6.82
C LYS A 187 10.82 -5.60 5.57
N LYS A 188 10.25 -5.76 4.39
CA LYS A 188 10.99 -5.74 3.12
C LYS A 188 10.23 -4.92 2.11
N VAL A 189 10.87 -3.93 1.53
CA VAL A 189 10.31 -3.10 0.45
C VAL A 189 10.17 -3.89 -0.85
N GLY A 190 9.33 -3.41 -1.75
CA GLY A 190 9.18 -4.00 -3.08
C GLY A 190 10.45 -3.87 -3.91
N GLU A 191 10.85 -4.94 -4.57
CA GLU A 191 12.04 -4.96 -5.43
C GLU A 191 11.87 -4.04 -6.64
N GLN A 192 10.65 -4.00 -7.19
CA GLN A 192 10.33 -3.11 -8.31
C GLN A 192 10.25 -1.64 -7.90
N ASN A 193 9.94 -1.35 -6.63
CA ASN A 193 9.79 0.02 -6.13
C ASN A 193 11.13 0.70 -5.85
N LEU A 194 12.12 -0.04 -5.33
CA LEU A 194 13.38 0.53 -4.86
C LEU A 194 14.08 1.42 -5.89
N PRO A 195 14.25 1.03 -7.17
CA PRO A 195 14.91 1.87 -8.17
C PRO A 195 14.22 3.23 -8.38
N TYR A 196 12.88 3.22 -8.41
CA TYR A 196 12.10 4.46 -8.59
C TYR A 196 12.19 5.39 -7.38
N VAL A 197 12.23 4.83 -6.18
CA VAL A 197 12.42 5.62 -4.96
C VAL A 197 13.80 6.23 -4.93
N MET A 198 14.84 5.47 -5.25
CA MET A 198 16.21 5.99 -5.33
C MET A 198 16.37 7.12 -6.37
N GLU A 199 15.62 7.08 -7.47
CA GLU A 199 15.67 8.08 -8.53
C GLU A 199 14.84 9.34 -8.23
N ASN A 200 13.64 9.19 -7.66
CA ASN A 200 12.62 10.23 -7.64
C ASN A 200 12.33 10.84 -6.26
N VAL A 201 12.77 10.20 -5.17
CA VAL A 201 12.54 10.69 -3.81
C VAL A 201 13.74 11.51 -3.35
N ASP A 202 13.49 12.77 -2.96
CA ASP A 202 14.57 13.70 -2.62
C ASP A 202 15.15 13.45 -1.23
N GLN A 203 14.32 12.97 -0.30
CA GLN A 203 14.71 12.70 1.09
C GLN A 203 13.77 11.67 1.70
N ILE A 204 14.29 10.89 2.65
CA ILE A 204 13.49 10.07 3.56
C ILE A 204 13.79 10.53 4.99
N VAL A 205 12.74 10.67 5.78
CA VAL A 205 12.80 10.97 7.21
C VAL A 205 12.12 9.88 8.00
N THR A 206 12.58 9.64 9.20
CA THR A 206 11.95 8.71 10.14
C THR A 206 11.24 9.47 11.24
N VAL A 207 10.15 8.87 11.75
CA VAL A 207 9.36 9.40 12.86
C VAL A 207 9.21 8.32 13.93
N GLU A 208 9.23 8.74 15.20
CA GLU A 208 9.02 7.84 16.33
C GLU A 208 7.52 7.63 16.59
N ASP A 209 7.15 6.49 17.16
CA ASP A 209 5.74 6.20 17.49
C ASP A 209 5.13 7.25 18.44
N ASP A 210 5.92 7.81 19.35
CA ASP A 210 5.46 8.90 20.25
C ASP A 210 5.10 10.18 19.48
N GLU A 211 5.80 10.49 18.39
CA GLU A 211 5.48 11.62 17.51
C GLU A 211 4.15 11.36 16.76
N LEU A 212 3.91 10.12 16.33
CA LEU A 212 2.63 9.73 15.71
C LEU A 212 1.47 9.85 16.71
N VAL A 213 1.68 9.49 17.98
CA VAL A 213 0.66 9.69 19.03
C VAL A 213 0.36 11.18 19.22
N GLY A 214 1.39 12.02 19.22
CA GLY A 214 1.22 13.47 19.26
C GLY A 214 0.43 14.02 18.09
N ALA A 215 0.77 13.61 16.88
CA ALA A 215 0.08 14.00 15.65
C ALA A 215 -1.39 13.51 15.64
N PHE A 216 -1.66 12.28 16.14
CA PHE A 216 -3.03 11.78 16.27
C PHE A 216 -3.89 12.68 17.16
N LEU A 217 -3.38 13.07 18.31
CA LEU A 217 -4.10 13.96 19.23
C LEU A 217 -4.35 15.33 18.57
N ASP A 218 -3.36 15.89 17.90
CA ASP A 218 -3.49 17.17 17.19
C ASP A 218 -4.57 17.11 16.09
N MET A 219 -4.56 16.05 15.28
CA MET A 219 -5.56 15.84 14.23
C MET A 219 -6.99 15.75 14.79
N VAL A 220 -7.18 15.03 15.91
CA VAL A 220 -8.50 14.88 16.52
C VAL A 220 -8.93 16.16 17.24
N GLU A 221 -8.05 16.75 18.05
CA GLU A 221 -8.39 17.88 18.93
C GLU A 221 -8.46 19.21 18.19
N ASN A 222 -7.51 19.48 17.27
CA ASN A 222 -7.40 20.77 16.61
C ASN A 222 -8.00 20.77 15.20
N HIS A 223 -7.74 19.74 14.42
CA HIS A 223 -8.22 19.63 13.02
C HIS A 223 -9.57 18.94 12.88
N LYS A 224 -10.08 18.27 13.93
CA LYS A 224 -11.36 17.51 13.91
C LYS A 224 -11.40 16.43 12.83
N MET A 225 -10.25 15.86 12.52
CA MET A 225 -10.11 14.82 11.51
C MET A 225 -9.73 13.50 12.16
N VAL A 226 -10.29 12.40 11.65
CA VAL A 226 -9.91 11.05 12.04
C VAL A 226 -9.07 10.45 10.92
N VAL A 227 -7.80 10.26 11.20
CA VAL A 227 -6.80 9.70 10.28
C VAL A 227 -6.26 8.39 10.88
N GLU A 228 -6.02 7.38 10.03
CA GLU A 228 -5.34 6.17 10.49
C GLU A 228 -3.86 6.48 10.79
N ASN A 229 -3.24 5.72 11.71
CA ASN A 229 -1.90 6.00 12.23
C ASN A 229 -0.83 6.17 11.13
N THR A 230 -0.98 5.47 10.01
CA THR A 230 -0.05 5.60 8.87
C THR A 230 -0.15 6.94 8.13
N GLY A 231 -1.23 7.67 8.30
CA GLY A 231 -1.47 8.95 7.61
C GLY A 231 -1.17 10.19 8.47
N LEU A 232 -0.65 9.99 9.68
CA LEU A 232 -0.25 11.03 10.62
C LEU A 232 1.17 11.51 10.35
#